data_833e70b13f8b3b223d873cb95d6435e2
#
_entry.id   833e70b13f8b3b223d873cb95d6435e2
#
_cell.length_a   1.000
_cell.length_b   1.000
_cell.length_c   1.000
_cell.angle_alpha   90.00
_cell.angle_beta   90.00
_cell.angle_gamma   90.00
#
_symmetry.space_group_name_H-M   'P 1'
#
loop_
_entity.id
_entity.type
_entity.pdbx_description
1 polymer ?
#
loop_
_entity_poly.entity_id
_entity_poly.type
_entity_poly.pdbx_seq_one_letter_code
_entity_poly.pdbx_strand_id
1 'polypeptide(L)'
;MPNRRDFLATVGSATAGAFVMTRFGDALAQTTRREVSIGGQRAVTVDIHAHCVFPEVTDLLVGTEFSDVGFAPWQALGPERLDDMNQLGIDYQALSINRYW
;
A
#
# COMPACT_ATOMS: atom_id res chain seq x y z
N MET A 1 -8.63 -6.16 31.20
CA MET A 1 -8.69 -5.34 29.98
C MET A 1 -9.32 -6.16 28.87
N PRO A 2 -10.36 -5.69 28.24
CA PRO A 2 -10.92 -6.37 27.07
C PRO A 2 -9.85 -6.41 25.97
N ASN A 3 -9.67 -7.55 25.36
CA ASN A 3 -8.72 -7.68 24.27
C ASN A 3 -9.32 -7.13 22.95
N ARG A 4 -8.51 -7.00 21.91
CA ARG A 4 -8.96 -6.48 20.60
C ARG A 4 -10.16 -7.24 20.03
N ARG A 5 -10.28 -8.54 20.30
CA ARG A 5 -11.38 -9.37 19.83
C ARG A 5 -12.69 -9.03 20.53
N ASP A 6 -12.65 -8.78 21.84
CA ASP A 6 -13.83 -8.43 22.65
C ASP A 6 -14.34 -7.04 22.27
N PHE A 7 -13.44 -6.09 21.99
CA PHE A 7 -13.80 -4.78 21.48
C PHE A 7 -14.52 -4.86 20.12
N LEU A 8 -13.99 -5.66 19.18
CA LEU A 8 -14.61 -5.84 17.87
C LEU A 8 -15.93 -6.58 17.94
N ALA A 9 -16.09 -7.53 18.84
CA ALA A 9 -17.35 -8.22 19.07
C ALA A 9 -18.41 -7.30 19.68
N THR A 10 -18.03 -6.42 20.61
CA THR A 10 -18.94 -5.49 21.28
C THR A 10 -19.39 -4.36 20.33
N VAL A 11 -18.51 -3.85 19.49
CA VAL A 11 -18.86 -2.84 18.48
C VAL A 11 -19.69 -3.45 17.35
N GLY A 12 -19.46 -4.72 17.01
CA GLY A 12 -20.20 -5.43 15.97
C GLY A 12 -21.65 -5.73 16.33
N SER A 13 -21.98 -5.87 17.61
CA SER A 13 -23.34 -6.22 18.05
C SER A 13 -24.29 -5.02 18.21
N ALA A 14 -23.76 -3.81 18.34
CA ALA A 14 -24.58 -2.61 18.61
C ALA A 14 -25.04 -1.85 17.35
N THR A 15 -24.47 -2.12 16.17
CA THR A 15 -24.72 -1.35 14.93
C THR A 15 -24.99 -2.20 13.70
N ALA A 16 -25.46 -3.42 13.87
CA ALA A 16 -25.59 -4.41 12.78
C ALA A 16 -26.58 -4.05 11.66
N GLY A 17 -27.42 -3.02 11.81
CA GLY A 17 -28.46 -2.71 10.83
C GLY A 17 -28.09 -1.68 9.76
N ALA A 18 -27.32 -0.68 10.10
CA ALA A 18 -27.05 0.46 9.20
C ALA A 18 -25.63 0.52 8.63
N PHE A 19 -24.65 -0.10 9.29
CA PHE A 19 -23.24 -0.02 8.91
C PHE A 19 -22.80 -1.09 7.90
N VAL A 20 -23.59 -2.15 7.74
CA VAL A 20 -23.25 -3.26 6.82
C VAL A 20 -23.40 -2.84 5.36
N MET A 21 -24.36 -1.96 5.05
CA MET A 21 -24.60 -1.57 3.65
C MET A 21 -23.56 -0.60 3.07
N THR A 22 -22.96 0.26 3.89
CA THR A 22 -21.95 1.22 3.42
C THR A 22 -20.54 0.62 3.28
N ARG A 23 -20.25 -0.45 4.04
CA ARG A 23 -18.93 -1.11 3.97
C ARG A 23 -18.84 -2.20 2.92
N PHE A 24 -19.95 -2.75 2.45
CA PHE A 24 -19.91 -3.71 1.33
C PHE A 24 -19.50 -3.04 0.01
N GLY A 25 -19.81 -1.77 -0.19
CA GLY A 25 -19.36 -1.02 -1.37
C GLY A 25 -17.83 -0.79 -1.36
N ASP A 26 -17.28 -0.40 -0.22
CA ASP A 26 -15.84 -0.15 -0.07
C ASP A 26 -15.02 -1.45 0.00
N ALA A 27 -15.60 -2.53 0.55
CA ALA A 27 -14.93 -3.82 0.59
C ALA A 27 -14.80 -4.48 -0.80
N LEU A 28 -15.72 -4.17 -1.72
CA LEU A 28 -15.64 -4.65 -3.11
C LEU A 28 -14.67 -3.83 -3.96
N ALA A 29 -14.32 -2.61 -3.51
CA ALA A 29 -13.34 -1.75 -4.16
C ALA A 29 -11.91 -1.97 -3.65
N GLN A 30 -11.72 -2.66 -2.53
CA GLN A 30 -10.40 -3.07 -2.08
C GLN A 30 -9.89 -4.20 -2.98
N THR A 31 -8.89 -3.90 -3.78
CA THR A 31 -8.12 -4.91 -4.50
C THR A 31 -7.72 -6.00 -3.51
N THR A 32 -8.20 -7.22 -3.74
CA THR A 32 -7.88 -8.35 -2.87
C THR A 32 -6.37 -8.52 -2.89
N ARG A 33 -5.73 -8.31 -1.74
CA ARG A 33 -4.29 -8.47 -1.62
C ARG A 33 -3.89 -9.90 -2.03
N ARG A 34 -2.94 -10.01 -2.94
CA ARG A 34 -2.32 -11.28 -3.27
C ARG A 34 -1.49 -11.74 -2.07
N GLU A 35 -1.68 -12.99 -1.66
CA GLU A 35 -0.88 -13.61 -0.60
C GLU A 35 0.04 -14.69 -1.21
N VAL A 36 1.27 -14.71 -0.72
CA VAL A 36 2.25 -15.75 -1.06
C VAL A 36 2.26 -16.78 0.07
N SER A 37 2.18 -18.05 -0.28
CA SER A 37 2.27 -19.14 0.69
C SER A 37 3.28 -20.17 0.24
N ILE A 38 4.00 -20.76 1.22
CA ILE A 38 4.98 -21.82 1.02
C ILE A 38 4.63 -22.94 1.98
N GLY A 39 4.44 -24.15 1.45
CA GLY A 39 4.06 -25.30 2.28
C GLY A 39 2.73 -25.11 3.02
N GLY A 40 1.77 -24.37 2.44
CA GLY A 40 0.49 -24.07 3.06
C GLY A 40 0.51 -22.99 4.15
N GLN A 41 1.65 -22.36 4.39
CA GLN A 41 1.79 -21.27 5.36
C GLN A 41 2.04 -19.95 4.62
N ARG A 42 1.42 -18.87 5.09
CA ARG A 42 1.66 -17.54 4.55
C ARG A 42 3.13 -17.14 4.74
N ALA A 43 3.77 -16.77 3.65
CA ALA A 43 5.13 -16.26 3.64
C ALA A 43 5.13 -14.73 3.59
N VAL A 44 6.02 -14.11 4.36
CA VAL A 44 6.29 -12.68 4.26
C VAL A 44 7.19 -12.44 3.05
N THR A 45 6.75 -11.53 2.17
CA THR A 45 7.47 -11.19 0.95
C THR A 45 8.12 -9.83 1.10
N VAL A 46 9.43 -9.78 0.89
CA VAL A 46 10.22 -8.55 0.96
C VAL A 46 10.88 -8.30 -0.40
N ASP A 47 10.57 -7.17 -1.00
CA ASP A 47 11.27 -6.67 -2.18
C ASP A 47 12.48 -5.86 -1.73
N ILE A 48 13.67 -6.38 -1.95
CA ILE A 48 14.94 -5.78 -1.52
C ILE A 48 15.53 -4.80 -2.54
N HIS A 49 14.89 -4.63 -3.70
CA HIS A 49 15.36 -3.76 -4.77
C HIS A 49 14.20 -2.96 -5.36
N ALA A 50 13.72 -1.99 -4.62
CA ALA A 50 12.70 -1.08 -5.08
C ALA A 50 13.20 0.38 -5.05
N HIS A 51 12.70 1.17 -5.99
CA HIS A 51 13.04 2.57 -6.10
C HIS A 51 11.83 3.44 -5.81
N CYS A 52 12.08 4.62 -5.24
CA CYS A 52 11.04 5.63 -5.07
C CYS A 52 11.49 6.98 -5.60
N VAL A 53 10.53 7.82 -5.90
CA VAL A 53 10.72 9.21 -6.29
C VAL A 53 9.93 10.11 -5.35
N PHE A 54 10.42 11.32 -5.17
CA PHE A 54 9.75 12.37 -4.41
C PHE A 54 9.32 13.45 -5.39
N PRO A 55 8.02 13.57 -5.69
CA PRO A 55 7.51 14.59 -6.63
C PRO A 55 7.96 16.01 -6.27
N GLU A 56 8.07 16.30 -4.98
CA GLU A 56 8.47 17.60 -4.45
C GLU A 56 9.90 18.00 -4.83
N VAL A 57 10.75 17.02 -5.12
CA VAL A 57 12.14 17.26 -5.56
C VAL A 57 12.19 17.74 -7.01
N THR A 58 11.14 17.50 -7.79
CA THR A 58 11.10 17.89 -9.22
C THR A 58 11.32 19.39 -9.40
N ASP A 59 10.73 20.21 -8.54
CA ASP A 59 10.86 21.67 -8.60
C ASP A 59 12.30 22.13 -8.31
N LEU A 60 13.03 21.38 -7.50
CA LEU A 60 14.44 21.66 -7.17
C LEU A 60 15.39 21.29 -8.31
N LEU A 61 14.94 20.43 -9.23
CA LEU A 61 15.73 19.93 -10.34
C LEU A 61 15.56 20.76 -11.62
N VAL A 62 14.68 21.76 -11.59
CA VAL A 62 14.46 22.65 -12.75
C VAL A 62 15.77 23.31 -13.18
N GLY A 63 16.11 23.17 -14.47
CA GLY A 63 17.36 23.68 -15.03
C GLY A 63 18.57 22.78 -14.88
N THR A 64 18.41 21.61 -14.31
CA THR A 64 19.43 20.54 -14.29
C THR A 64 19.17 19.50 -15.39
N GLU A 65 20.10 18.58 -15.59
CA GLU A 65 19.95 17.44 -16.50
C GLU A 65 18.81 16.47 -16.07
N PHE A 66 18.33 16.59 -14.84
CA PHE A 66 17.25 15.75 -14.27
C PHE A 66 15.87 16.40 -14.33
N SER A 67 15.75 17.61 -14.89
CA SER A 67 14.49 18.38 -14.90
C SER A 67 13.34 17.70 -15.62
N ASP A 68 13.62 16.88 -16.62
CA ASP A 68 12.60 16.24 -17.49
C ASP A 68 12.35 14.76 -17.13
N VAL A 69 12.79 14.30 -15.98
CA VAL A 69 12.61 12.92 -15.55
C VAL A 69 11.19 12.72 -15.02
N GLY A 70 10.29 12.28 -15.89
CA GLY A 70 8.95 11.86 -15.49
C GLY A 70 8.95 10.59 -14.65
N PHE A 71 7.87 10.36 -13.90
CA PHE A 71 7.67 9.16 -13.11
C PHE A 71 6.21 8.69 -13.19
N ALA A 72 6.00 7.39 -12.99
CA ALA A 72 4.66 6.83 -12.84
C ALA A 72 4.15 7.02 -11.39
N PRO A 73 2.82 7.15 -11.18
CA PRO A 73 2.25 7.37 -9.83
C PRO A 73 2.70 6.35 -8.78
N TRP A 74 2.82 5.08 -9.13
CA TRP A 74 3.28 4.02 -8.22
C TRP A 74 4.76 4.15 -7.81
N GLN A 75 5.54 5.00 -8.46
CA GLN A 75 6.93 5.25 -8.09
C GLN A 75 7.05 6.23 -6.90
N ALA A 76 6.04 7.05 -6.66
CA ALA A 76 5.98 7.90 -5.48
C ALA A 76 5.57 7.11 -4.23
N LEU A 77 5.71 7.72 -3.08
CA LEU A 77 5.19 7.17 -1.81
C LEU A 77 3.73 7.59 -1.66
N GLY A 78 2.82 6.72 -2.04
CA GLY A 78 1.39 7.03 -2.04
C GLY A 78 0.52 5.79 -2.14
N PRO A 79 -0.81 5.96 -2.20
CA PRO A 79 -1.77 4.86 -2.25
C PRO A 79 -1.56 3.97 -3.47
N GLU A 80 -1.19 4.52 -4.62
CA GLU A 80 -0.95 3.76 -5.85
C GLU A 80 0.19 2.74 -5.69
N ARG A 81 1.23 3.07 -4.91
CA ARG A 81 2.29 2.13 -4.57
C ARG A 81 1.78 0.99 -3.68
N LEU A 82 0.93 1.31 -2.72
CA LEU A 82 0.34 0.28 -1.84
C LEU A 82 -0.57 -0.66 -2.63
N ASP A 83 -1.32 -0.14 -3.60
CA ASP A 83 -2.15 -0.95 -4.48
C ASP A 83 -1.29 -1.88 -5.34
N ASP A 84 -0.21 -1.39 -5.89
CA ASP A 84 0.76 -2.19 -6.65
C ASP A 84 1.38 -3.29 -5.79
N MET A 85 1.84 -2.97 -4.57
CA MET A 85 2.35 -3.96 -3.62
C MET A 85 1.30 -5.02 -3.28
N ASN A 86 0.03 -4.63 -3.08
CA ASN A 86 -1.05 -5.56 -2.81
C ASN A 86 -1.30 -6.52 -3.98
N GLN A 87 -1.30 -6.00 -5.22
CA GLN A 87 -1.47 -6.81 -6.42
C GLN A 87 -0.32 -7.81 -6.62
N LEU A 88 0.90 -7.40 -6.28
CA LEU A 88 2.10 -8.23 -6.37
C LEU A 88 2.30 -9.17 -5.18
N GLY A 89 1.60 -8.94 -4.07
CA GLY A 89 1.75 -9.70 -2.84
C GLY A 89 3.01 -9.36 -2.06
N ILE A 90 3.48 -8.11 -2.17
CA ILE A 90 4.67 -7.61 -1.47
C ILE A 90 4.25 -7.05 -0.13
N ASP A 91 4.86 -7.53 0.95
CA ASP A 91 4.62 -7.06 2.32
C ASP A 91 5.48 -5.85 2.68
N TYR A 92 6.74 -5.86 2.27
CA TYR A 92 7.72 -4.82 2.56
C TYR A 92 8.58 -4.53 1.33
N GLN A 93 8.97 -3.27 1.19
CA GLN A 93 9.94 -2.84 0.19
C GLN A 93 11.11 -2.12 0.87
N ALA A 94 12.34 -2.50 0.51
CA ALA A 94 13.51 -1.70 0.80
C ALA A 94 13.67 -0.67 -0.31
N LEU A 95 13.40 0.59 -0.01
CA LEU A 95 13.35 1.67 -0.99
C LEU A 95 14.68 2.41 -1.06
N SER A 96 15.13 2.67 -2.27
CA SER A 96 16.20 3.62 -2.55
C SER A 96 15.72 4.72 -3.47
N ILE A 97 16.26 5.93 -3.28
CA ILE A 97 16.05 7.04 -4.20
C ILE A 97 17.00 6.83 -5.35
N ASN A 98 16.47 6.50 -6.51
CA ASN A 98 17.29 6.25 -7.68
C ASN A 98 16.69 7.01 -8.85
N ARG A 99 17.35 7.98 -9.33
CA ARG A 99 17.15 8.75 -10.56
C ARG A 99 17.90 10.07 -10.57
N TYR A 100 18.62 10.35 -9.50
CA TYR A 100 19.23 11.67 -9.30
C TYR A 100 20.76 11.60 -9.28
N TRP A 101 21.35 10.50 -9.79
CA TRP A 101 22.80 10.33 -10.00
C TRP A 101 23.09 9.55 -11.28
#